data_6e436be35275cc3634542b5b5e25f2ce
#
_entry.id   6e436be35275cc3634542b5b5e25f2ce
#
_cell.length_a   1.000
_cell.length_b   1.000
_cell.length_c   1.000
_cell.angle_alpha   90.00
_cell.angle_beta   90.00
_cell.angle_gamma   90.00
#
_symmetry.space_group_name_H-M   'P 1'
#
loop_
_entity.id
_entity.type
_entity.pdbx_description
1 polymer ?
#
loop_
_entity_poly.entity_id
_entity_poly.type
_entity_poly.pdbx_seq_one_letter_code
_entity_poly.pdbx_strand_id
1 'polypeptide(L)'
;MIANLTRAGMLGVAGWALVTPAVAQNARSASVEVMTDEVRRGLSWTEGRVAAAGDVRVSLGPIDASARAVTTRGSARHDGADAVVDLVVGTGWDLGAVRIRTDAIGHAFAGARGRMDYVEGAVSASYAYGPVYATLGATAAPSQRAIGGSNVYLYASANAGIPGTPLTILGELGHSTGSVSDPVRAERLRPGGSYTNWRLGLEHRRDRLTLGVDYVGTDVDRTGDANRFTDRGNVADRVLGRVQISF
;
A
#
# COMPACT_ATOMS: atom_id res chain seq x y z
N MET A 1 -24.29 -5.32 27.48
CA MET A 1 -24.18 -6.20 26.31
C MET A 1 -23.23 -5.50 25.32
N ILE A 2 -21.94 -5.81 25.39
CA ILE A 2 -20.87 -5.08 24.68
C ILE A 2 -20.56 -5.88 23.43
N ALA A 3 -20.86 -5.29 22.27
CA ALA A 3 -20.60 -5.90 20.97
C ALA A 3 -19.10 -5.85 20.66
N ASN A 4 -18.53 -7.01 20.36
CA ASN A 4 -17.16 -7.16 19.85
C ASN A 4 -17.07 -6.51 18.46
N LEU A 5 -16.39 -5.38 18.37
CA LEU A 5 -15.95 -4.77 17.12
C LEU A 5 -14.77 -5.57 16.57
N THR A 6 -15.08 -6.45 15.64
CA THR A 6 -14.10 -7.29 14.95
C THR A 6 -13.36 -6.47 13.89
N ARG A 7 -12.09 -6.58 13.87
CA ARG A 7 -11.05 -5.82 13.18
C ARG A 7 -11.07 -5.94 11.67
N ALA A 8 -11.07 -4.82 10.97
CA ALA A 8 -10.90 -4.76 9.52
C ALA A 8 -9.42 -4.62 9.15
N GLY A 9 -8.88 -5.55 8.38
CA GLY A 9 -7.53 -5.45 7.83
C GLY A 9 -7.55 -4.77 6.47
N MET A 10 -6.77 -3.72 6.31
CA MET A 10 -6.55 -3.04 5.05
C MET A 10 -5.17 -3.37 4.51
N LEU A 11 -5.11 -3.70 3.24
CA LEU A 11 -3.90 -3.81 2.45
C LEU A 11 -3.81 -2.63 1.48
N GLY A 12 -3.28 -1.55 1.98
CA GLY A 12 -2.65 -0.51 1.18
C GLY A 12 -1.28 -0.31 1.79
N VAL A 13 -0.26 -0.06 1.03
CA VAL A 13 1.01 0.44 1.57
C VAL A 13 0.73 1.84 2.07
N ALA A 14 0.10 1.92 3.21
CA ALA A 14 -0.02 3.04 4.12
C ALA A 14 -1.27 2.88 5.00
N GLY A 15 -1.10 2.89 6.28
CA GLY A 15 -2.15 3.15 7.23
C GLY A 15 -2.84 1.92 7.82
N TRP A 16 -2.25 1.42 8.88
CA TRP A 16 -2.84 0.39 9.72
C TRP A 16 -3.05 0.95 11.10
N ALA A 17 -4.25 1.00 11.55
CA ALA A 17 -4.48 1.18 12.96
C ALA A 17 -5.58 0.29 13.47
N LEU A 18 -5.24 -0.39 14.52
CA LEU A 18 -6.18 -1.00 15.44
C LEU A 18 -5.92 -0.39 16.80
N VAL A 19 -6.85 0.39 17.29
CA VAL A 19 -6.84 0.84 18.68
C VAL A 19 -7.38 -0.29 19.54
N THR A 20 -6.51 -0.97 20.28
CA THR A 20 -6.89 -1.77 21.46
C THR A 20 -6.00 -1.37 22.60
N PRO A 21 -6.53 -1.26 23.85
CA PRO A 21 -5.71 -1.02 25.03
C PRO A 21 -4.70 -2.17 25.18
N ALA A 22 -3.49 -1.81 25.60
CA ALA A 22 -2.35 -2.69 25.73
C ALA A 22 -2.63 -3.86 26.67
N VAL A 23 -2.87 -5.01 26.08
CA VAL A 23 -2.46 -6.27 26.68
C VAL A 23 -1.42 -6.82 25.73
N ALA A 24 -0.21 -7.00 26.19
CA ALA A 24 0.91 -7.54 25.42
C ALA A 24 0.64 -9.01 25.05
N GLN A 25 -0.28 -9.23 24.12
CA GLN A 25 -0.48 -10.51 23.47
C GLN A 25 0.18 -10.46 22.11
N ASN A 26 1.03 -11.45 21.82
CA ASN A 26 1.62 -11.66 20.51
C ASN A 26 0.47 -11.89 19.50
N ALA A 27 -0.08 -10.80 18.94
CA ALA A 27 -1.12 -10.87 17.95
C ALA A 27 -0.49 -11.32 16.63
N ARG A 28 -1.02 -12.38 16.05
CA ARG A 28 -0.62 -12.89 14.74
C ARG A 28 -1.82 -12.86 13.82
N SER A 29 -1.61 -12.49 12.58
CA SER A 29 -2.63 -12.55 11.54
C SER A 29 -2.00 -12.95 10.22
N ALA A 30 -2.76 -13.63 9.39
CA ALA A 30 -2.38 -13.95 8.02
C ALA A 30 -3.58 -13.69 7.09
N SER A 31 -3.30 -13.38 5.83
CA SER A 31 -4.34 -13.30 4.81
C SER A 31 -3.80 -13.72 3.45
N VAL A 32 -4.72 -14.12 2.59
CA VAL A 32 -4.47 -14.32 1.15
C VAL A 32 -5.44 -13.45 0.37
N GLU A 33 -4.97 -12.91 -0.75
CA GLU A 33 -5.74 -11.98 -1.56
C GLU A 33 -5.53 -12.29 -3.05
N VAL A 34 -6.59 -12.16 -3.83
CA VAL A 34 -6.55 -12.15 -5.30
C VAL A 34 -7.18 -10.85 -5.76
N MET A 35 -6.52 -10.17 -6.69
CA MET A 35 -6.94 -8.88 -7.23
C MET A 35 -6.76 -8.82 -8.74
N THR A 36 -7.53 -7.98 -9.40
CA THR A 36 -7.47 -7.83 -10.87
C THR A 36 -6.17 -7.17 -11.32
N ASP A 37 -5.54 -6.35 -10.47
CA ASP A 37 -4.24 -5.70 -10.69
C ASP A 37 -3.65 -5.30 -9.34
N GLU A 38 -2.35 -5.47 -9.13
CA GLU A 38 -1.64 -4.89 -7.99
C GLU A 38 -1.31 -3.43 -8.32
N VAL A 39 -1.95 -2.50 -7.60
CA VAL A 39 -1.75 -1.07 -7.79
C VAL A 39 -1.19 -0.44 -6.52
N ARG A 40 -0.10 0.30 -6.68
CA ARG A 40 0.52 1.07 -5.58
C ARG A 40 0.73 2.51 -6.00
N ARG A 41 0.26 3.43 -5.18
CA ARG A 41 0.35 4.88 -5.46
C ARG A 41 -0.21 5.19 -6.86
N GLY A 42 -1.33 4.56 -7.24
CA GLY A 42 -1.96 4.68 -8.55
C GLY A 42 -1.28 3.96 -9.72
N LEU A 43 -0.08 3.42 -9.53
CA LEU A 43 0.69 2.74 -10.57
C LEU A 43 0.46 1.22 -10.53
N SER A 44 0.17 0.62 -11.69
CA SER A 44 0.12 -0.83 -11.82
C SER A 44 1.50 -1.46 -11.61
N TRP A 45 1.53 -2.55 -10.86
CA TRP A 45 2.71 -3.38 -10.64
C TRP A 45 2.63 -4.71 -11.38
N THR A 46 1.47 -5.03 -11.99
CA THR A 46 1.25 -6.26 -12.75
C THR A 46 0.80 -6.03 -14.19
N GLU A 47 0.89 -4.78 -14.68
CA GLU A 47 0.47 -4.38 -16.03
C GLU A 47 -1.01 -4.71 -16.31
N GLY A 48 -1.89 -4.46 -15.33
CA GLY A 48 -3.33 -4.74 -15.42
C GLY A 48 -3.67 -6.24 -15.37
N ARG A 49 -2.73 -7.09 -14.96
CA ARG A 49 -2.96 -8.55 -14.87
C ARG A 49 -3.30 -8.98 -13.46
N VAL A 50 -4.10 -10.04 -13.35
CA VAL A 50 -4.49 -10.63 -12.07
C VAL A 50 -3.27 -10.96 -11.22
N ALA A 51 -3.28 -10.50 -9.97
CA ALA A 51 -2.27 -10.76 -8.97
C ALA A 51 -2.81 -11.60 -7.81
N ALA A 52 -1.92 -12.33 -7.18
CA ALA A 52 -2.16 -13.01 -5.91
C ALA A 52 -1.16 -12.50 -4.87
N ALA A 53 -1.63 -12.32 -3.64
CA ALA A 53 -0.80 -11.90 -2.52
C ALA A 53 -1.05 -12.75 -1.28
N GLY A 54 -0.02 -12.87 -0.44
CA GLY A 54 -0.09 -13.40 0.91
C GLY A 54 0.53 -12.41 1.88
N ASP A 55 -0.08 -12.23 3.03
CA ASP A 55 0.39 -11.32 4.09
C ASP A 55 0.43 -12.07 5.42
N VAL A 56 1.49 -11.82 6.18
CA VAL A 56 1.62 -12.25 7.57
C VAL A 56 2.05 -11.08 8.44
N ARG A 57 1.50 -10.98 9.64
CA ARG A 57 1.84 -9.95 10.61
C ARG A 57 2.02 -10.53 12.00
N VAL A 58 2.97 -9.97 12.73
CA VAL A 58 3.27 -10.32 14.12
C VAL A 58 3.50 -9.04 14.91
N SER A 59 2.86 -8.92 16.07
CA SER A 59 3.14 -7.86 17.04
C SER A 59 3.95 -8.44 18.19
N LEU A 60 5.11 -7.86 18.46
CA LEU A 60 6.08 -8.27 19.50
C LEU A 60 6.26 -7.11 20.49
N GLY A 61 5.33 -6.97 21.41
CA GLY A 61 5.33 -5.82 22.34
C GLY A 61 5.15 -4.50 21.57
N PRO A 62 6.10 -3.54 21.68
CA PRO A 62 5.99 -2.26 20.99
C PRO A 62 6.33 -2.33 19.49
N ILE A 63 6.85 -3.46 19.02
CA ILE A 63 7.29 -3.63 17.65
C ILE A 63 6.27 -4.47 16.88
N ASP A 64 5.89 -4.00 15.70
CA ASP A 64 5.13 -4.76 14.71
C ASP A 64 6.06 -5.13 13.54
N ALA A 65 5.94 -6.36 13.07
CA ALA A 65 6.59 -6.83 11.86
C ALA A 65 5.55 -7.43 10.91
N SER A 66 5.71 -7.20 9.61
CA SER A 66 4.90 -7.87 8.59
C SER A 66 5.73 -8.22 7.36
N ALA A 67 5.27 -9.25 6.65
CA ALA A 67 5.78 -9.63 5.36
C ALA A 67 4.60 -9.81 4.41
N ARG A 68 4.66 -9.18 3.23
CA ARG A 68 3.68 -9.35 2.15
C ARG A 68 4.42 -9.77 0.88
N ALA A 69 4.03 -10.90 0.33
CA ALA A 69 4.49 -11.35 -0.99
C ALA A 69 3.36 -11.16 -1.99
N VAL A 70 3.67 -10.58 -3.16
CA VAL A 70 2.70 -10.43 -4.25
C VAL A 70 3.34 -10.71 -5.59
N THR A 71 2.60 -11.36 -6.48
CA THR A 71 3.04 -11.63 -7.85
C THR A 71 3.06 -10.33 -8.66
N THR A 72 4.17 -10.07 -9.38
CA THR A 72 4.35 -8.91 -10.29
C THR A 72 4.24 -9.29 -11.75
N ARG A 73 4.08 -10.59 -12.04
CA ARG A 73 3.79 -11.13 -13.38
C ARG A 73 4.83 -10.80 -14.45
N GLY A 74 6.09 -10.61 -14.10
CA GLY A 74 7.13 -10.26 -15.04
C GLY A 74 7.00 -8.82 -15.57
N SER A 75 6.41 -7.91 -14.78
CA SER A 75 6.17 -6.51 -15.15
C SER A 75 7.46 -5.80 -15.58
N ALA A 76 7.37 -5.03 -16.69
CA ALA A 76 8.49 -4.22 -17.18
C ALA A 76 8.94 -3.18 -16.14
N ARG A 77 8.01 -2.61 -15.37
CA ARG A 77 8.29 -1.69 -14.26
C ARG A 77 9.32 -2.25 -13.28
N HIS A 78 9.33 -3.56 -13.07
CA HIS A 78 10.20 -4.25 -12.14
C HIS A 78 11.25 -5.15 -12.84
N ASP A 79 11.62 -4.79 -14.08
CA ASP A 79 12.63 -5.47 -14.90
C ASP A 79 12.37 -6.99 -15.05
N GLY A 80 11.10 -7.34 -15.17
CA GLY A 80 10.67 -8.72 -15.35
C GLY A 80 10.54 -9.53 -14.07
N ALA A 81 10.52 -8.90 -12.88
CA ALA A 81 10.32 -9.60 -11.63
C ALA A 81 9.01 -10.40 -11.62
N ASP A 82 9.04 -11.62 -11.09
CA ASP A 82 7.87 -12.48 -10.93
C ASP A 82 7.06 -12.12 -9.69
N ALA A 83 7.76 -11.67 -8.63
CA ALA A 83 7.14 -11.31 -7.35
C ALA A 83 7.94 -10.22 -6.63
N VAL A 84 7.29 -9.52 -5.72
CA VAL A 84 7.91 -8.67 -4.71
C VAL A 84 7.55 -9.16 -3.33
N VAL A 85 8.51 -9.10 -2.41
CA VAL A 85 8.32 -9.31 -0.98
C VAL A 85 8.57 -8.00 -0.26
N ASP A 86 7.55 -7.49 0.42
CA ASP A 86 7.64 -6.33 1.27
C ASP A 86 7.83 -6.77 2.71
N LEU A 87 8.87 -6.27 3.36
CA LEU A 87 9.16 -6.48 4.77
C LEU A 87 8.99 -5.15 5.49
N VAL A 88 8.15 -5.11 6.51
CA VAL A 88 7.89 -3.91 7.30
C VAL A 88 8.18 -4.20 8.76
N VAL A 89 8.95 -3.32 9.39
CA VAL A 89 9.14 -3.31 10.84
C VAL A 89 8.86 -1.90 11.34
N GLY A 90 8.02 -1.79 12.34
CA GLY A 90 7.60 -0.49 12.83
C GLY A 90 7.17 -0.49 14.28
N THR A 91 6.89 0.71 14.77
CA THR A 91 6.37 0.95 16.13
C THR A 91 5.38 2.10 16.10
N GLY A 92 4.51 2.17 17.10
CA GLY A 92 3.51 3.22 17.18
C GLY A 92 3.24 3.66 18.62
N TRP A 93 2.82 4.92 18.75
CA TRP A 93 2.49 5.56 20.03
C TRP A 93 1.09 6.14 19.96
N ASP A 94 0.29 5.87 20.99
CA ASP A 94 -1.05 6.41 21.14
C ASP A 94 -1.00 7.69 21.99
N LEU A 95 -1.41 8.80 21.39
CA LEU A 95 -1.50 10.13 22.01
C LEU A 95 -2.97 10.57 22.08
N GLY A 96 -3.71 9.96 22.99
CA GLY A 96 -5.16 10.14 23.09
C GLY A 96 -5.88 9.55 21.86
N ALA A 97 -6.57 10.38 21.09
CA ALA A 97 -7.28 9.95 19.88
C ALA A 97 -6.38 9.85 18.64
N VAL A 98 -5.12 10.30 18.75
CA VAL A 98 -4.14 10.28 17.67
C VAL A 98 -3.16 9.14 17.89
N ARG A 99 -2.90 8.35 16.85
CA ARG A 99 -1.82 7.37 16.81
C ARG A 99 -0.73 7.83 15.87
N ILE A 100 0.50 7.93 16.35
CA ILE A 100 1.70 8.14 15.51
C ILE A 100 2.34 6.79 15.25
N ARG A 101 2.78 6.55 14.01
CA ARG A 101 3.49 5.33 13.63
C ARG A 101 4.72 5.65 12.80
N THR A 102 5.79 4.87 12.99
CA THR A 102 6.99 4.89 12.14
C THR A 102 7.31 3.48 11.67
N ASP A 103 7.74 3.35 10.40
CA ASP A 103 8.07 2.07 9.79
C ASP A 103 9.36 2.16 8.98
N ALA A 104 10.12 1.07 8.98
CA ALA A 104 11.15 0.77 7.99
C ALA A 104 10.58 -0.30 7.03
N ILE A 105 10.72 -0.08 5.73
CA ILE A 105 10.12 -0.89 4.69
C ILE A 105 11.23 -1.34 3.73
N GLY A 106 11.34 -2.64 3.49
CA GLY A 106 12.21 -3.22 2.47
C GLY A 106 11.38 -3.86 1.37
N HIS A 107 11.77 -3.64 0.11
CA HIS A 107 11.16 -4.22 -1.07
C HIS A 107 12.17 -5.11 -1.77
N ALA A 108 11.96 -6.43 -1.78
CA ALA A 108 12.82 -7.42 -2.43
C ALA A 108 12.10 -8.02 -3.64
N PHE A 109 12.73 -7.96 -4.81
CA PHE A 109 12.15 -8.38 -6.09
C PHE A 109 12.75 -9.69 -6.56
N ALA A 110 11.95 -10.76 -6.57
CA ALA A 110 12.34 -12.08 -7.05
C ALA A 110 12.16 -12.19 -8.58
N GLY A 111 13.11 -12.81 -9.27
CA GLY A 111 13.05 -13.05 -10.72
C GLY A 111 13.41 -11.83 -11.59
N ALA A 112 13.72 -10.68 -11.02
CA ALA A 112 14.13 -9.50 -11.78
C ALA A 112 15.46 -9.72 -12.52
N ARG A 113 15.59 -9.20 -13.74
CA ARG A 113 16.85 -9.27 -14.51
C ARG A 113 17.95 -8.39 -13.95
N GLY A 114 17.59 -7.31 -13.25
CA GLY A 114 18.53 -6.40 -12.61
C GLY A 114 18.17 -6.17 -11.13
N ARG A 115 19.03 -5.42 -10.43
CA ARG A 115 18.79 -5.06 -9.03
C ARG A 115 17.61 -4.08 -8.93
N MET A 116 16.51 -4.55 -8.36
CA MET A 116 15.27 -3.80 -8.17
C MET A 116 14.96 -3.49 -6.71
N ASP A 117 15.67 -4.10 -5.78
CA ASP A 117 15.44 -3.96 -4.33
C ASP A 117 15.74 -2.54 -3.87
N TYR A 118 14.90 -2.03 -2.98
CA TYR A 118 15.08 -0.71 -2.36
C TYR A 118 14.41 -0.68 -0.98
N VAL A 119 14.70 0.38 -0.21
CA VAL A 119 14.16 0.58 1.13
C VAL A 119 13.50 1.96 1.25
N GLU A 120 12.51 2.04 2.13
CA GLU A 120 11.81 3.28 2.48
C GLU A 120 11.66 3.39 3.99
N GLY A 121 11.59 4.61 4.51
CA GLY A 121 11.11 4.92 5.85
C GLY A 121 9.74 5.58 5.75
N ALA A 122 8.86 5.33 6.72
CA ALA A 122 7.54 5.95 6.75
C ALA A 122 7.22 6.52 8.14
N VAL A 123 6.41 7.58 8.13
CA VAL A 123 5.77 8.15 9.32
C VAL A 123 4.32 8.46 9.01
N SER A 124 3.43 8.20 9.94
CA SER A 124 2.01 8.56 9.81
C SER A 124 1.39 8.98 11.12
N ALA A 125 0.36 9.81 11.02
CA ALA A 125 -0.52 10.19 12.11
C ALA A 125 -1.95 9.82 11.75
N SER A 126 -2.62 9.08 12.62
CA SER A 126 -3.98 8.60 12.39
C SER A 126 -4.90 9.07 13.50
N TYR A 127 -6.14 9.37 13.14
CA TYR A 127 -7.19 9.82 14.04
C TYR A 127 -8.46 9.01 13.84
N ALA A 128 -9.03 8.51 14.94
CA ALA A 128 -10.28 7.75 14.92
C ALA A 128 -11.41 8.55 15.57
N TYR A 129 -12.52 8.72 14.87
CA TYR A 129 -13.72 9.38 15.37
C TYR A 129 -15.00 8.65 14.89
N GLY A 130 -15.65 7.98 15.83
CA GLY A 130 -16.81 7.15 15.50
C GLY A 130 -16.47 6.08 14.46
N PRO A 131 -17.21 6.00 13.35
CA PRO A 131 -16.93 5.04 12.28
C PRO A 131 -15.81 5.49 11.32
N VAL A 132 -15.29 6.71 11.48
CA VAL A 132 -14.30 7.32 10.58
C VAL A 132 -12.89 7.11 11.14
N TYR A 133 -11.99 6.72 10.27
CA TYR A 133 -10.57 6.63 10.53
C TYR A 133 -9.81 7.38 9.43
N ALA A 134 -9.07 8.41 9.80
CA ALA A 134 -8.30 9.24 8.89
C ALA A 134 -6.80 9.13 9.19
N THR A 135 -5.98 9.19 8.15
CA THR A 135 -4.51 9.12 8.25
C THR A 135 -3.87 10.15 7.34
N LEU A 136 -2.85 10.83 7.88
CA LEU A 136 -1.88 11.60 7.10
C LEU A 136 -0.54 10.90 7.22
N GLY A 137 0.22 10.80 6.13
CA GLY A 137 1.50 10.13 6.19
C GLY A 137 2.47 10.56 5.12
N ALA A 138 3.73 10.19 5.37
CA ALA A 138 4.83 10.35 4.43
C ALA A 138 5.65 9.07 4.40
N THR A 139 6.07 8.68 3.19
CA THR A 139 7.04 7.60 2.96
C THR A 139 8.20 8.17 2.17
N ALA A 140 9.43 7.90 2.58
CA ALA A 140 10.62 8.42 1.93
C ALA A 140 11.63 7.30 1.64
N ALA A 141 12.01 7.17 0.37
CA ALA A 141 13.15 6.38 -0.07
C ALA A 141 14.35 7.33 -0.24
N PRO A 142 15.48 7.12 0.44
CA PRO A 142 16.70 7.84 0.17
C PRO A 142 17.17 7.58 -1.26
N SER A 143 18.14 8.35 -1.76
CA SER A 143 18.67 8.13 -3.11
C SER A 143 19.26 6.73 -3.25
N GLN A 144 18.69 5.93 -4.16
CA GLN A 144 19.06 4.54 -4.42
C GLN A 144 19.10 4.27 -5.93
N ARG A 145 20.10 3.51 -6.34
CA ARG A 145 20.28 3.15 -7.76
C ARG A 145 19.07 2.42 -8.34
N ALA A 146 18.41 1.57 -7.55
CA ALA A 146 17.28 0.76 -8.00
C ALA A 146 16.06 1.60 -8.43
N ILE A 147 15.91 2.80 -7.90
CA ILE A 147 14.80 3.72 -8.16
C ILE A 147 15.25 5.03 -8.83
N GLY A 148 16.50 5.11 -9.28
CA GLY A 148 17.01 6.23 -10.07
C GLY A 148 17.08 7.57 -9.33
N GLY A 149 17.19 7.58 -8.02
CA GLY A 149 17.22 8.77 -7.17
C GLY A 149 16.53 8.53 -5.84
N SER A 150 16.00 9.60 -5.24
CA SER A 150 15.13 9.52 -4.05
C SER A 150 13.66 9.51 -4.44
N ASN A 151 12.81 9.07 -3.54
CA ASN A 151 11.35 9.19 -3.68
C ASN A 151 10.72 9.62 -2.36
N VAL A 152 9.80 10.56 -2.40
CA VAL A 152 8.96 10.97 -1.27
C VAL A 152 7.52 10.87 -1.71
N TYR A 153 6.72 10.16 -0.92
CA TYR A 153 5.29 10.03 -1.12
C TYR A 153 4.55 10.60 0.08
N LEU A 154 3.74 11.63 -0.15
CA LEU A 154 2.85 12.23 0.85
C LEU A 154 1.43 11.76 0.56
N TYR A 155 0.68 11.42 1.60
CA TYR A 155 -0.70 10.97 1.40
C TYR A 155 -1.64 11.37 2.53
N ALA A 156 -2.90 11.49 2.17
CA ALA A 156 -4.04 11.54 3.07
C ALA A 156 -5.00 10.41 2.71
N SER A 157 -5.46 9.66 3.69
CA SER A 157 -6.46 8.62 3.48
C SER A 157 -7.53 8.66 4.56
N ALA A 158 -8.72 8.21 4.22
CA ALA A 158 -9.80 8.04 5.18
C ALA A 158 -10.60 6.78 4.84
N ASN A 159 -11.16 6.15 5.87
CA ASN A 159 -12.17 5.13 5.71
C ASN A 159 -13.33 5.40 6.69
N ALA A 160 -14.52 5.03 6.26
CA ALA A 160 -15.73 5.22 7.03
C ALA A 160 -16.63 3.98 6.93
N GLY A 161 -16.83 3.29 8.06
CA GLY A 161 -17.81 2.22 8.13
C GLY A 161 -19.23 2.79 8.04
N ILE A 162 -20.08 2.18 7.20
CA ILE A 162 -21.48 2.58 7.09
C ILE A 162 -22.27 1.90 8.23
N PRO A 163 -22.82 2.67 9.19
CA PRO A 163 -23.48 2.10 10.36
C PRO A 163 -24.61 1.13 9.97
N GLY A 164 -24.68 -0.01 10.67
CA GLY A 164 -25.69 -1.04 10.43
C GLY A 164 -25.46 -1.90 9.19
N THR A 165 -24.35 -1.73 8.50
CA THR A 165 -23.99 -2.51 7.30
C THR A 165 -22.58 -3.11 7.43
N PRO A 166 -22.25 -4.14 6.64
CA PRO A 166 -20.87 -4.66 6.53
C PRO A 166 -20.00 -3.85 5.56
N LEU A 167 -20.42 -2.64 5.19
CA LEU A 167 -19.76 -1.83 4.16
C LEU A 167 -18.84 -0.77 4.77
N THR A 168 -17.71 -0.53 4.10
CA THR A 168 -16.75 0.55 4.41
C THR A 168 -16.42 1.30 3.11
N ILE A 169 -16.50 2.62 3.14
CA ILE A 169 -16.01 3.50 2.08
C ILE A 169 -14.56 3.86 2.39
N LEU A 170 -13.73 3.93 1.35
CA LEU A 170 -12.31 4.26 1.43
C LEU A 170 -12.00 5.39 0.45
N GLY A 171 -11.14 6.30 0.87
CA GLY A 171 -10.59 7.35 0.02
C GLY A 171 -9.11 7.55 0.30
N GLU A 172 -8.32 7.83 -0.74
CA GLU A 172 -6.92 8.21 -0.63
C GLU A 172 -6.56 9.23 -1.71
N LEU A 173 -5.75 10.20 -1.33
CA LEU A 173 -5.07 11.14 -2.21
C LEU A 173 -3.59 11.13 -1.84
N GLY A 174 -2.72 11.02 -2.85
CA GLY A 174 -1.29 10.98 -2.62
C GLY A 174 -0.51 11.73 -3.67
N HIS A 175 0.71 12.14 -3.32
CA HIS A 175 1.63 12.84 -4.23
C HIS A 175 3.03 12.26 -4.10
N SER A 176 3.61 11.86 -5.24
CA SER A 176 4.97 11.34 -5.34
C SER A 176 5.89 12.39 -5.94
N THR A 177 7.05 12.62 -5.29
CA THR A 177 8.11 13.53 -5.75
C THR A 177 9.49 13.00 -5.35
N GLY A 178 10.57 13.65 -5.80
CA GLY A 178 11.93 13.27 -5.38
C GLY A 178 13.01 13.71 -6.36
N SER A 179 14.27 13.40 -6.04
CA SER A 179 15.42 13.68 -6.91
C SER A 179 15.57 12.64 -8.02
N VAL A 180 16.24 13.02 -9.10
CA VAL A 180 16.54 12.14 -10.24
C VAL A 180 18.06 12.07 -10.41
N SER A 181 18.64 10.89 -10.30
CA SER A 181 20.04 10.59 -10.60
C SER A 181 20.19 9.72 -11.85
N ASP A 182 19.17 8.90 -12.14
CA ASP A 182 19.04 8.09 -13.35
C ASP A 182 17.60 8.25 -13.87
N PRO A 183 17.38 9.06 -14.92
CA PRO A 183 16.04 9.35 -15.45
C PRO A 183 15.26 8.10 -15.87
N VAL A 184 15.95 7.10 -16.44
CA VAL A 184 15.31 5.86 -16.91
C VAL A 184 14.77 5.05 -15.73
N ARG A 185 15.54 4.93 -14.65
CA ARG A 185 15.12 4.20 -13.45
C ARG A 185 14.13 4.97 -12.59
N ALA A 186 14.17 6.31 -12.61
CA ALA A 186 13.24 7.15 -11.86
C ALA A 186 11.79 6.96 -12.34
N GLU A 187 11.58 6.70 -13.61
CA GLU A 187 10.27 6.38 -14.21
C GLU A 187 9.57 5.17 -13.54
N ARG A 188 10.34 4.29 -12.90
CA ARG A 188 9.82 3.12 -12.20
C ARG A 188 8.81 3.50 -11.11
N LEU A 189 9.13 4.48 -10.29
CA LEU A 189 8.27 4.95 -9.20
C LEU A 189 7.60 6.30 -9.49
N ARG A 190 8.12 7.07 -10.46
CA ARG A 190 7.64 8.40 -10.82
C ARG A 190 7.65 8.60 -12.33
N PRO A 191 6.74 7.92 -13.04
CA PRO A 191 6.63 8.08 -14.49
C PRO A 191 6.27 9.53 -14.84
N GLY A 192 7.11 10.16 -15.68
CA GLY A 192 6.97 11.57 -16.06
C GLY A 192 7.38 12.57 -14.99
N GLY A 193 7.96 12.14 -13.86
CA GLY A 193 8.39 13.02 -12.77
C GLY A 193 7.47 12.96 -11.55
N SER A 194 7.17 14.10 -10.94
CA SER A 194 6.21 14.14 -9.82
C SER A 194 4.78 13.95 -10.32
N TYR A 195 3.96 13.25 -9.55
CA TYR A 195 2.57 13.01 -9.91
C TYR A 195 1.68 12.85 -8.67
N THR A 196 0.38 13.03 -8.88
CA THR A 196 -0.68 12.82 -7.88
C THR A 196 -1.49 11.57 -8.24
N ASN A 197 -1.90 10.81 -7.23
CA ASN A 197 -2.79 9.67 -7.38
C ASN A 197 -4.00 9.80 -6.46
N TRP A 198 -5.07 9.11 -6.83
CA TRP A 198 -6.30 9.00 -6.03
C TRP A 198 -6.85 7.60 -6.03
N ARG A 199 -7.60 7.29 -4.98
CA ARG A 199 -8.35 6.04 -4.84
C ARG A 199 -9.67 6.34 -4.15
N LEU A 200 -10.75 5.74 -4.66
CA LEU A 200 -12.05 5.65 -4.00
C LEU A 200 -12.47 4.18 -4.00
N GLY A 201 -12.78 3.64 -2.84
CA GLY A 201 -13.07 2.21 -2.68
C GLY A 201 -14.33 1.95 -1.89
N LEU A 202 -14.90 0.79 -2.13
CA LEU A 202 -15.97 0.19 -1.33
C LEU A 202 -15.57 -1.23 -0.94
N GLU A 203 -15.64 -1.54 0.35
CA GLU A 203 -15.42 -2.88 0.89
C GLU A 203 -16.69 -3.43 1.49
N HIS A 204 -16.94 -4.71 1.26
CA HIS A 204 -17.88 -5.53 1.99
C HIS A 204 -17.12 -6.57 2.79
N ARG A 205 -17.30 -6.56 4.11
CA ARG A 205 -16.66 -7.55 4.99
C ARG A 205 -17.70 -8.40 5.67
N ARG A 206 -17.50 -9.73 5.56
CA ARG A 206 -18.28 -10.71 6.32
C ARG A 206 -17.36 -11.81 6.84
N ASP A 207 -17.29 -11.95 8.14
CA ASP A 207 -16.42 -12.91 8.84
C ASP A 207 -14.96 -12.77 8.39
N ARG A 208 -14.42 -13.78 7.71
CA ARG A 208 -13.06 -13.84 7.18
C ARG A 208 -12.93 -13.33 5.75
N LEU A 209 -14.06 -13.14 5.05
CA LEU A 209 -14.10 -12.71 3.66
C LEU A 209 -14.21 -11.19 3.55
N THR A 210 -13.37 -10.60 2.74
CA THR A 210 -13.48 -9.19 2.31
C THR A 210 -13.55 -9.15 0.79
N LEU A 211 -14.56 -8.49 0.26
CA LEU A 211 -14.71 -8.15 -1.15
C LEU A 211 -14.49 -6.65 -1.29
N GLY A 212 -13.70 -6.23 -2.26
CA GLY A 212 -13.41 -4.81 -2.49
C GLY A 212 -13.53 -4.45 -3.97
N VAL A 213 -14.01 -3.24 -4.21
CA VAL A 213 -13.99 -2.58 -5.52
C VAL A 213 -13.39 -1.20 -5.33
N ASP A 214 -12.39 -0.86 -6.12
CA ASP A 214 -11.66 0.41 -6.05
C ASP A 214 -11.64 1.10 -7.42
N TYR A 215 -11.88 2.39 -7.44
CA TYR A 215 -11.55 3.28 -8.55
C TYR A 215 -10.24 3.97 -8.21
N VAL A 216 -9.25 3.84 -9.08
CA VAL A 216 -7.91 4.41 -8.89
C VAL A 216 -7.49 5.19 -10.12
N GLY A 217 -6.66 6.22 -9.94
CA GLY A 217 -6.13 6.99 -11.04
C GLY A 217 -4.92 7.82 -10.68
N THR A 218 -4.33 8.44 -11.70
CA THR A 218 -3.17 9.35 -11.58
C THR A 218 -3.26 10.47 -12.60
N ASP A 219 -2.58 11.59 -12.33
CA ASP A 219 -2.35 12.69 -13.27
C ASP A 219 -1.10 12.49 -14.16
N VAL A 220 -0.55 11.27 -14.20
CA VAL A 220 0.62 10.94 -15.05
C VAL A 220 0.27 11.11 -16.53
N ASP A 221 1.09 11.89 -17.25
CA ASP A 221 0.96 12.02 -18.70
C ASP A 221 1.26 10.69 -19.41
N ARG A 222 0.31 10.21 -20.21
CA ARG A 222 0.41 8.97 -21.00
C ARG A 222 1.16 9.14 -22.31
N THR A 223 1.31 10.39 -22.79
CA THR A 223 1.88 10.69 -24.11
C THR A 223 3.40 10.81 -24.10
N GLY A 224 4.02 10.81 -22.90
CA GLY A 224 5.47 10.88 -22.77
C GLY A 224 6.20 9.64 -23.30
N ASP A 225 7.50 9.76 -23.49
CA ASP A 225 8.36 8.69 -24.00
C ASP A 225 8.31 7.45 -23.09
N ALA A 226 8.09 6.30 -23.70
CA ALA A 226 8.17 5.02 -23.00
C ALA A 226 9.62 4.58 -22.87
N ASN A 227 9.99 4.04 -21.71
CA ASN A 227 11.26 3.37 -21.51
C ASN A 227 11.03 1.97 -20.89
N ARG A 228 12.09 1.20 -20.67
CA ARG A 228 11.99 -0.19 -20.20
C ARG A 228 11.32 -0.38 -18.83
N PHE A 229 11.17 0.68 -18.04
CA PHE A 229 10.52 0.65 -16.73
C PHE A 229 9.17 1.38 -16.71
N THR A 230 8.76 1.98 -17.83
CA THR A 230 7.55 2.77 -17.91
C THR A 230 6.41 1.92 -18.47
N ASP A 231 5.38 1.76 -17.70
CA ASP A 231 4.11 1.20 -18.12
C ASP A 231 3.06 2.33 -18.20
N ARG A 232 3.04 3.07 -19.31
CA ARG A 232 2.10 4.18 -19.50
C ARG A 232 0.69 3.71 -19.90
N GLY A 233 0.54 2.46 -20.31
CA GLY A 233 -0.77 1.86 -20.57
C GLY A 233 -1.60 1.65 -19.31
N ASN A 234 -0.93 1.50 -18.17
CA ASN A 234 -1.54 1.16 -16.89
C ASN A 234 -1.35 2.22 -15.80
N VAL A 235 -1.32 3.50 -16.16
CA VAL A 235 -1.37 4.65 -15.25
C VAL A 235 -2.71 5.40 -15.32
N ALA A 236 -3.61 4.95 -16.20
CA ALA A 236 -4.95 5.51 -16.37
C ALA A 236 -5.88 5.17 -15.20
N ASP A 237 -6.95 5.93 -15.13
CA ASP A 237 -8.10 5.62 -14.28
C ASP A 237 -8.66 4.24 -14.61
N ARG A 238 -8.91 3.45 -13.58
CA ARG A 238 -9.44 2.09 -13.72
C ARG A 238 -10.20 1.63 -12.49
N VAL A 239 -11.02 0.61 -12.69
CA VAL A 239 -11.71 -0.09 -11.61
C VAL A 239 -10.98 -1.40 -11.34
N LEU A 240 -10.76 -1.67 -10.05
CA LEU A 240 -10.09 -2.87 -9.54
C LEU A 240 -11.06 -3.66 -8.69
N GLY A 241 -11.00 -4.98 -8.80
CA GLY A 241 -11.71 -5.91 -7.92
C GLY A 241 -10.71 -6.68 -7.06
N ARG A 242 -11.07 -6.97 -5.82
CA ARG A 242 -10.25 -7.80 -4.92
C ARG A 242 -11.11 -8.69 -4.02
N VAL A 243 -10.56 -9.85 -3.69
CA VAL A 243 -11.11 -10.83 -2.78
C VAL A 243 -10.03 -11.25 -1.80
N GLN A 244 -10.28 -11.12 -0.50
CA GLN A 244 -9.33 -11.46 0.55
C GLN A 244 -9.96 -12.40 1.57
N ILE A 245 -9.19 -13.38 2.05
CA ILE A 245 -9.53 -14.25 3.17
C ILE A 245 -8.49 -14.03 4.28
N SER A 246 -8.97 -13.75 5.50
CA SER A 246 -8.13 -13.53 6.69
C SER A 246 -8.22 -14.70 7.68
N PHE A 247 -7.10 -14.98 8.39
CA PHE A 247 -6.93 -16.10 9.33
C PHE A 247 -6.53 -15.61 10.71
#